data_78cae72c0598b02610601918763a7522
#
_entry.id   78cae72c0598b02610601918763a7522
#
_cell.length_a   1.000
_cell.length_b   1.000
_cell.length_c   1.000
_cell.angle_alpha   90.00
_cell.angle_beta   90.00
_cell.angle_gamma   90.00
#
_symmetry.space_group_name_H-M   'P 1'
#
loop_
_entity.id
_entity.type
_entity.pdbx_description
1 polymer ?
#
loop_
_entity_poly.entity_id
_entity_poly.type
_entity_poly.pdbx_seq_one_letter_code
_entity_poly.pdbx_strand_id
1 'polypeptide(L)'
;MRNSYITRSAGQSHSRCDSPQWLRNIWLVLLAAIGCLLAAMQFRGFAFPARQPTVGPRLDVLRLQGLTGGANAVTLGDLKGRVVVLHLWSPWNAASRMQLSYIAELQQQLRSSSDVVVLPVCYGKHSGEDLAVLDYEARLFMQQANINMPCYVDADETTRKAVSRAVGVEVLPLTVVLDGQAVVRRYFCRLQPGEQEQLRQLIIQLVGQ
;
A
#
# COMPACT_ATOMS: atom_id res chain seq x y z
N MET A 1 65.95 -68.79 -32.37
CA MET A 1 65.20 -68.27 -33.47
C MET A 1 64.19 -67.31 -32.86
N ARG A 2 64.37 -65.98 -33.05
CA ARG A 2 63.57 -64.94 -32.37
C ARG A 2 62.58 -64.35 -33.34
N ASN A 3 61.31 -64.40 -32.98
CA ASN A 3 60.23 -63.64 -33.67
C ASN A 3 59.84 -62.44 -32.82
N SER A 4 60.05 -61.27 -33.36
CA SER A 4 59.67 -59.98 -32.80
C SER A 4 58.34 -59.56 -33.43
N TYR A 5 57.30 -59.40 -32.63
CA TYR A 5 56.07 -58.83 -33.07
C TYR A 5 56.05 -57.33 -32.68
N ILE A 6 55.93 -56.50 -33.70
CA ILE A 6 55.75 -55.07 -33.57
C ILE A 6 54.25 -54.79 -33.44
N THR A 7 53.82 -54.35 -32.29
CA THR A 7 52.46 -53.83 -32.08
C THR A 7 52.42 -52.34 -32.38
N ARG A 8 51.68 -51.93 -33.42
CA ARG A 8 51.33 -50.55 -33.71
C ARG A 8 50.19 -50.14 -32.82
N SER A 9 50.40 -49.15 -31.92
CA SER A 9 49.37 -48.46 -31.20
C SER A 9 48.77 -47.34 -32.10
N ALA A 10 47.47 -47.47 -32.41
CA ALA A 10 46.69 -46.45 -33.08
C ALA A 10 46.35 -45.38 -32.08
N GLY A 11 46.92 -44.19 -32.22
CA GLY A 11 46.52 -43.01 -31.45
C GLY A 11 45.19 -42.44 -31.95
N GLN A 12 44.13 -42.58 -31.16
CA GLN A 12 42.89 -41.87 -31.38
C GLN A 12 43.05 -40.44 -30.92
N SER A 13 43.14 -39.53 -31.88
CA SER A 13 43.04 -38.09 -31.64
C SER A 13 41.55 -37.72 -31.49
N HIS A 14 41.07 -37.57 -30.23
CA HIS A 14 39.79 -36.91 -29.97
C HIS A 14 39.95 -35.41 -30.24
N SER A 15 39.51 -34.95 -31.40
CA SER A 15 39.29 -33.56 -31.67
C SER A 15 38.10 -33.06 -30.83
N ARG A 16 38.38 -32.37 -29.72
CA ARG A 16 37.37 -31.58 -29.02
C ARG A 16 36.92 -30.47 -29.93
N CYS A 17 35.66 -30.51 -30.33
CA CYS A 17 35.00 -29.43 -31.03
C CYS A 17 34.72 -28.32 -29.99
N ASP A 18 35.69 -27.44 -29.79
CA ASP A 18 35.52 -26.25 -28.95
C ASP A 18 34.54 -25.32 -29.67
N SER A 19 33.38 -25.13 -29.09
CA SER A 19 32.42 -24.13 -29.58
C SER A 19 33.09 -22.74 -29.55
N PRO A 20 33.00 -21.96 -30.64
CA PRO A 20 33.71 -20.69 -30.76
C PRO A 20 33.29 -19.72 -29.64
N GLN A 21 34.29 -19.05 -29.06
CA GLN A 21 34.11 -18.16 -27.88
C GLN A 21 33.04 -17.06 -28.12
N TRP A 22 32.83 -16.65 -29.38
CA TRP A 22 31.80 -15.66 -29.72
C TRP A 22 30.38 -16.14 -29.46
N LEU A 23 30.10 -17.45 -29.60
CA LEU A 23 28.78 -18.03 -29.27
C LEU A 23 28.51 -17.98 -27.75
N ARG A 24 29.54 -18.22 -26.92
CA ARG A 24 29.40 -18.09 -25.45
C ARG A 24 29.12 -16.66 -25.03
N ASN A 25 29.76 -15.70 -25.68
CA ASN A 25 29.56 -14.28 -25.38
C ASN A 25 28.16 -13.79 -25.79
N ILE A 26 27.57 -14.31 -26.88
CA ILE A 26 26.19 -14.00 -27.29
C ILE A 26 25.18 -14.49 -26.23
N TRP A 27 25.36 -15.69 -25.69
CA TRP A 27 24.48 -16.21 -24.64
C TRP A 27 24.56 -15.39 -23.36
N LEU A 28 25.73 -14.92 -22.96
CA LEU A 28 25.90 -14.04 -21.80
C LEU A 28 25.23 -12.69 -21.98
N VAL A 29 25.33 -12.10 -23.17
CA VAL A 29 24.66 -10.83 -23.50
C VAL A 29 23.14 -11.00 -23.52
N LEU A 30 22.62 -12.09 -24.08
CA LEU A 30 21.18 -12.38 -24.09
C LEU A 30 20.64 -12.60 -22.67
N LEU A 31 21.35 -13.33 -21.80
CA LEU A 31 20.97 -13.53 -20.41
C LEU A 31 20.98 -12.22 -19.63
N ALA A 32 21.96 -11.35 -19.85
CA ALA A 32 22.01 -10.03 -19.23
C ALA A 32 20.86 -9.14 -19.69
N ALA A 33 20.53 -9.16 -21.00
CA ALA A 33 19.42 -8.41 -21.56
C ALA A 33 18.07 -8.89 -21.03
N ILE A 34 17.86 -10.22 -20.91
CA ILE A 34 16.67 -10.81 -20.31
C ILE A 34 16.56 -10.46 -18.82
N GLY A 35 17.68 -10.51 -18.08
CA GLY A 35 17.74 -10.11 -16.67
C GLY A 35 17.38 -8.63 -16.47
N CYS A 36 17.88 -7.73 -17.31
CA CYS A 36 17.49 -6.32 -17.30
C CYS A 36 16.02 -6.11 -17.65
N LEU A 37 15.49 -6.87 -18.62
CA LEU A 37 14.08 -6.78 -19.02
C LEU A 37 13.15 -7.26 -17.89
N LEU A 38 13.50 -8.35 -17.22
CA LEU A 38 12.75 -8.89 -16.08
C LEU A 38 12.83 -7.95 -14.87
N ALA A 39 14.00 -7.35 -14.59
CA ALA A 39 14.15 -6.34 -13.56
C ALA A 39 13.33 -5.09 -13.87
N ALA A 40 13.32 -4.62 -15.12
CA ALA A 40 12.49 -3.50 -15.55
C ALA A 40 10.98 -3.80 -15.47
N MET A 41 10.56 -5.04 -15.67
CA MET A 41 9.16 -5.46 -15.48
C MET A 41 8.76 -5.52 -13.99
N GLN A 42 9.66 -5.87 -13.10
CA GLN A 42 9.39 -5.88 -11.65
C GLN A 42 9.29 -4.46 -11.06
N PHE A 43 9.98 -3.48 -11.65
CA PHE A 43 9.89 -2.06 -11.25
C PHE A 43 8.71 -1.29 -11.85
N ARG A 44 7.99 -1.87 -12.81
CA ARG A 44 6.68 -1.35 -13.22
C ARG A 44 5.63 -1.82 -12.22
N GLY A 45 5.74 -1.33 -10.98
CA GLY A 45 4.58 -1.30 -10.10
C GLY A 45 3.44 -0.67 -10.89
N PHE A 46 2.30 -1.35 -10.93
CA PHE A 46 1.05 -0.80 -11.47
C PHE A 46 0.75 0.48 -10.70
N ALA A 47 1.32 1.59 -11.14
CA ALA A 47 0.87 2.90 -10.74
C ALA A 47 -0.49 3.06 -11.43
N PHE A 48 -1.57 2.79 -10.70
CA PHE A 48 -2.89 3.26 -11.11
C PHE A 48 -2.76 4.78 -11.22
N PRO A 49 -2.99 5.38 -12.39
CA PRO A 49 -2.99 6.83 -12.49
C PRO A 49 -4.15 7.31 -11.62
N ALA A 50 -3.84 7.79 -10.43
CA ALA A 50 -4.81 8.47 -9.58
C ALA A 50 -5.21 9.75 -10.33
N ARG A 51 -6.30 9.67 -11.12
CA ARG A 51 -6.92 10.82 -11.75
C ARG A 51 -7.48 11.67 -10.64
N GLN A 52 -6.74 12.68 -10.25
CA GLN A 52 -7.12 13.54 -9.15
C GLN A 52 -8.07 14.61 -9.66
N PRO A 53 -9.29 14.66 -9.14
CA PRO A 53 -10.17 15.77 -9.46
C PRO A 53 -9.62 17.05 -8.83
N THR A 54 -9.49 18.11 -9.61
CA THR A 54 -9.19 19.46 -9.12
C THR A 54 -10.30 20.00 -8.20
N VAL A 55 -11.52 19.51 -8.39
CA VAL A 55 -12.66 19.63 -7.47
C VAL A 55 -13.29 18.24 -7.41
N GLY A 56 -13.07 17.53 -6.31
CA GLY A 56 -13.62 16.20 -6.11
C GLY A 56 -15.08 16.23 -5.72
N PRO A 57 -15.75 15.07 -5.73
CA PRO A 57 -17.09 14.93 -5.20
C PRO A 57 -17.09 15.21 -3.69
N ARG A 58 -18.17 15.75 -3.21
CA ARG A 58 -18.39 15.94 -1.78
C ARG A 58 -18.84 14.62 -1.18
N LEU A 59 -18.26 14.26 -0.03
CA LEU A 59 -18.76 13.14 0.75
C LEU A 59 -20.10 13.53 1.38
N ASP A 60 -21.13 12.75 1.12
CA ASP A 60 -22.51 13.02 1.55
C ASP A 60 -22.79 12.51 2.97
N VAL A 61 -22.07 11.45 3.39
CA VAL A 61 -22.24 10.85 4.71
C VAL A 61 -20.91 10.30 5.22
N LEU A 62 -20.67 10.52 6.52
CA LEU A 62 -19.63 9.85 7.30
C LEU A 62 -20.24 9.58 8.68
N ARG A 63 -20.21 8.31 9.08
CA ARG A 63 -20.76 7.87 10.36
C ARG A 63 -19.88 6.75 10.89
N LEU A 64 -19.13 7.03 11.94
CA LEU A 64 -18.16 6.13 12.53
C LEU A 64 -18.47 5.93 14.01
N GLN A 65 -18.27 4.72 14.50
CA GLN A 65 -18.27 4.38 15.92
C GLN A 65 -16.85 4.21 16.41
N GLY A 66 -16.61 4.53 17.67
CA GLY A 66 -15.31 4.21 18.30
C GLY A 66 -15.14 2.70 18.42
N LEU A 67 -13.99 2.19 17.98
CA LEU A 67 -13.63 0.79 18.10
C LEU A 67 -12.61 0.59 19.23
N THR A 68 -11.48 1.29 19.16
CA THR A 68 -10.40 1.20 20.17
C THR A 68 -9.95 2.59 20.66
N GLY A 69 -9.12 2.64 21.71
CA GLY A 69 -8.47 3.88 22.14
C GLY A 69 -9.41 4.91 22.76
N GLY A 70 -10.59 4.51 23.24
CA GLY A 70 -11.57 5.41 23.85
C GLY A 70 -12.16 6.42 22.84
N ALA A 71 -12.18 6.07 21.55
CA ALA A 71 -12.74 6.92 20.50
C ALA A 71 -14.25 7.12 20.69
N ASN A 72 -14.72 8.37 20.60
CA ASN A 72 -16.15 8.68 20.55
C ASN A 72 -16.67 8.51 19.11
N ALA A 73 -17.99 8.33 18.96
CA ALA A 73 -18.61 8.34 17.62
C ALA A 73 -18.34 9.67 16.90
N VAL A 74 -18.15 9.59 15.58
CA VAL A 74 -17.85 10.75 14.73
C VAL A 74 -18.80 10.77 13.54
N THR A 75 -19.34 11.93 13.26
CA THR A 75 -20.20 12.18 12.10
C THR A 75 -19.55 13.26 11.21
N LEU A 76 -20.08 13.39 9.98
CA LEU A 76 -19.63 14.45 9.08
C LEU A 76 -19.86 15.86 9.66
N GLY A 77 -20.86 16.03 10.51
CA GLY A 77 -21.17 17.28 11.20
C GLY A 77 -20.07 17.73 12.14
N ASP A 78 -19.41 16.79 12.82
CA ASP A 78 -18.35 17.05 13.80
C ASP A 78 -17.02 17.43 13.14
N LEU A 79 -16.93 17.30 11.83
CA LEU A 79 -15.72 17.51 11.03
C LEU A 79 -15.73 18.80 10.21
N LYS A 80 -16.80 19.58 10.32
CA LYS A 80 -16.94 20.85 9.56
C LYS A 80 -15.77 21.80 9.81
N GLY A 81 -15.24 22.37 8.75
CA GLY A 81 -14.12 23.32 8.80
C GLY A 81 -12.76 22.66 9.02
N ARG A 82 -12.67 21.33 9.13
CA ARG A 82 -11.42 20.60 9.39
C ARG A 82 -11.00 19.79 8.19
N VAL A 83 -9.72 19.72 7.95
CA VAL A 83 -9.13 18.77 6.99
C VAL A 83 -9.20 17.37 7.60
N VAL A 84 -9.73 16.40 6.85
CA VAL A 84 -9.90 15.04 7.33
C VAL A 84 -9.02 14.09 6.52
N VAL A 85 -8.21 13.32 7.22
CA VAL A 85 -7.47 12.17 6.66
C VAL A 85 -8.20 10.92 7.08
N LEU A 86 -9.02 10.37 6.19
CA LEU A 86 -9.76 9.14 6.40
C LEU A 86 -8.92 7.97 5.87
N HIS A 87 -8.51 7.07 6.76
CA HIS A 87 -7.69 5.90 6.42
C HIS A 87 -8.46 4.60 6.64
N LEU A 88 -8.91 3.98 5.55
CA LEU A 88 -9.61 2.70 5.57
C LEU A 88 -8.58 1.57 5.55
N TRP A 89 -8.59 0.71 6.57
CA TRP A 89 -7.61 -0.35 6.75
C TRP A 89 -8.22 -1.63 7.30
N SER A 90 -7.45 -2.72 7.31
CA SER A 90 -7.86 -3.99 7.89
C SER A 90 -6.67 -4.70 8.54
N PRO A 91 -6.83 -5.30 9.73
CA PRO A 91 -5.77 -6.09 10.39
C PRO A 91 -5.39 -7.34 9.58
N TRP A 92 -6.26 -7.83 8.70
CA TRP A 92 -6.03 -8.98 7.83
C TRP A 92 -5.19 -8.66 6.59
N ASN A 93 -5.04 -7.40 6.24
CA ASN A 93 -4.31 -6.98 5.06
C ASN A 93 -2.90 -6.50 5.43
N ALA A 94 -1.86 -7.19 4.94
CA ALA A 94 -0.48 -6.86 5.24
C ALA A 94 -0.09 -5.42 4.84
N ALA A 95 -0.56 -4.94 3.67
CA ALA A 95 -0.32 -3.57 3.24
C ALA A 95 -1.02 -2.55 4.15
N SER A 96 -2.23 -2.86 4.64
CA SER A 96 -2.94 -2.03 5.62
C SER A 96 -2.15 -1.89 6.93
N ARG A 97 -1.61 -3.01 7.43
CA ARG A 97 -0.79 -3.00 8.64
C ARG A 97 0.47 -2.14 8.50
N MET A 98 1.16 -2.26 7.38
CA MET A 98 2.36 -1.44 7.11
C MET A 98 2.04 0.06 7.05
N GLN A 99 0.91 0.43 6.44
CA GLN A 99 0.53 1.84 6.29
C GLN A 99 -0.01 2.45 7.58
N LEU A 100 -0.65 1.67 8.44
CA LEU A 100 -1.20 2.18 9.69
C LEU A 100 -0.10 2.78 10.59
N SER A 101 1.11 2.23 10.60
CA SER A 101 2.25 2.80 11.33
C SER A 101 2.58 4.21 10.85
N TYR A 102 2.64 4.41 9.54
CA TYR A 102 2.83 5.76 8.98
C TYR A 102 1.68 6.71 9.32
N ILE A 103 0.43 6.25 9.26
CA ILE A 103 -0.74 7.08 9.62
C ILE A 103 -0.70 7.45 11.11
N ALA A 104 -0.21 6.56 11.98
CA ALA A 104 -0.03 6.86 13.39
C ALA A 104 1.05 7.93 13.63
N GLU A 105 2.17 7.84 12.92
CA GLU A 105 3.21 8.88 12.95
C GLU A 105 2.69 10.23 12.45
N LEU A 106 1.95 10.23 11.34
CA LEU A 106 1.32 11.42 10.79
C LEU A 106 0.34 12.05 11.80
N GLN A 107 -0.51 11.24 12.43
CA GLN A 107 -1.41 11.72 13.47
C GLN A 107 -0.66 12.35 14.65
N GLN A 108 0.43 11.72 15.09
CA GLN A 108 1.26 12.27 16.17
C GLN A 108 1.87 13.61 15.81
N GLN A 109 2.33 13.79 14.57
CA GLN A 109 2.88 15.05 14.06
C GLN A 109 1.79 16.15 13.99
N LEU A 110 0.57 15.79 13.65
CA LEU A 110 -0.54 16.71 13.45
C LEU A 110 -1.40 16.94 14.71
N ARG A 111 -1.14 16.26 15.82
CA ARG A 111 -2.00 16.28 17.00
C ARG A 111 -2.13 17.66 17.67
N SER A 112 -1.20 18.57 17.44
CA SER A 112 -1.25 19.94 17.94
C SER A 112 -2.12 20.87 17.08
N SER A 113 -2.51 20.44 15.88
CA SER A 113 -3.40 21.19 15.00
C SER A 113 -4.86 20.83 15.29
N SER A 114 -5.67 21.85 15.61
CA SER A 114 -7.14 21.70 15.72
C SER A 114 -7.82 21.52 14.36
N ASP A 115 -7.13 21.89 13.29
CA ASP A 115 -7.68 22.02 11.93
C ASP A 115 -7.59 20.71 11.14
N VAL A 116 -6.92 19.68 11.69
CA VAL A 116 -6.76 18.38 11.04
C VAL A 116 -7.27 17.27 11.94
N VAL A 117 -7.98 16.33 11.32
CA VAL A 117 -8.43 15.08 11.98
C VAL A 117 -7.95 13.88 11.19
N VAL A 118 -7.32 12.93 11.86
CA VAL A 118 -6.95 11.64 11.27
C VAL A 118 -7.86 10.57 11.83
N LEU A 119 -8.59 9.88 10.95
CA LEU A 119 -9.59 8.86 11.28
C LEU A 119 -9.21 7.52 10.67
N PRO A 120 -8.49 6.66 11.39
CA PRO A 120 -8.28 5.28 10.96
C PRO A 120 -9.55 4.47 11.20
N VAL A 121 -10.12 3.93 10.11
CA VAL A 121 -11.33 3.12 10.12
C VAL A 121 -10.98 1.68 9.82
N CYS A 122 -11.25 0.81 10.78
CA CYS A 122 -10.97 -0.61 10.70
C CYS A 122 -12.12 -1.37 10.06
N TYR A 123 -11.80 -2.25 9.13
CA TYR A 123 -12.75 -3.16 8.48
C TYR A 123 -12.34 -4.61 8.70
N GLY A 124 -13.32 -5.45 8.97
CA GLY A 124 -13.16 -6.87 9.11
C GLY A 124 -12.83 -7.56 7.78
N LYS A 125 -12.61 -8.85 7.87
CA LYS A 125 -12.36 -9.71 6.71
C LYS A 125 -13.64 -9.89 5.87
N HIS A 126 -14.78 -9.90 6.53
CA HIS A 126 -16.10 -10.09 5.94
C HIS A 126 -17.05 -8.99 6.39
N SER A 127 -18.05 -8.68 5.55
CA SER A 127 -19.15 -7.81 5.93
C SER A 127 -19.93 -8.44 7.08
N GLY A 128 -20.27 -7.63 8.10
CA GLY A 128 -21.03 -8.13 9.27
C GLY A 128 -20.20 -8.95 10.27
N GLU A 129 -18.86 -8.85 10.23
CA GLU A 129 -18.02 -9.48 11.25
C GLU A 129 -18.34 -8.94 12.65
N ASP A 130 -18.23 -9.81 13.67
CA ASP A 130 -18.49 -9.43 15.05
C ASP A 130 -17.51 -8.32 15.48
N LEU A 131 -18.07 -7.22 15.97
CA LEU A 131 -17.31 -6.06 16.41
C LEU A 131 -16.33 -6.38 17.55
N ALA A 132 -16.66 -7.34 18.40
CA ALA A 132 -15.75 -7.77 19.48
C ALA A 132 -14.51 -8.48 18.93
N VAL A 133 -14.68 -9.29 17.87
CA VAL A 133 -13.56 -9.94 17.17
C VAL A 133 -12.70 -8.88 16.48
N LEU A 134 -13.32 -7.97 15.77
CA LEU A 134 -12.62 -6.89 15.05
C LEU A 134 -11.86 -5.97 16.02
N ASP A 135 -12.46 -5.61 17.17
CA ASP A 135 -11.82 -4.83 18.21
C ASP A 135 -10.59 -5.55 18.77
N TYR A 136 -10.74 -6.84 19.09
CA TYR A 136 -9.64 -7.65 19.60
C TYR A 136 -8.45 -7.69 18.64
N GLU A 137 -8.70 -7.94 17.36
CA GLU A 137 -7.65 -8.03 16.34
C GLU A 137 -6.99 -6.69 16.04
N ALA A 138 -7.79 -5.62 15.96
CA ALA A 138 -7.27 -4.27 15.81
C ALA A 138 -6.35 -3.91 16.98
N ARG A 139 -6.78 -4.16 18.24
CA ARG A 139 -5.96 -3.92 19.45
C ARG A 139 -4.69 -4.75 19.45
N LEU A 140 -4.80 -6.05 19.15
CA LEU A 140 -3.65 -6.95 19.14
C LEU A 140 -2.58 -6.45 18.18
N PHE A 141 -2.99 -6.09 16.96
CA PHE A 141 -2.06 -5.55 15.96
C PHE A 141 -1.48 -4.21 16.44
N MET A 142 -2.31 -3.27 16.89
CA MET A 142 -1.85 -1.94 17.31
C MET A 142 -0.87 -2.03 18.50
N GLN A 143 -1.12 -2.93 19.46
CA GLN A 143 -0.19 -3.19 20.57
C GLN A 143 1.15 -3.75 20.07
N GLN A 144 1.13 -4.76 19.20
CA GLN A 144 2.35 -5.34 18.62
C GLN A 144 3.17 -4.33 17.82
N ALA A 145 2.50 -3.39 17.13
CA ALA A 145 3.11 -2.33 16.35
C ALA A 145 3.46 -1.08 17.19
N ASN A 146 3.20 -1.09 18.50
CA ASN A 146 3.36 0.06 19.41
C ASN A 146 2.61 1.33 18.92
N ILE A 147 1.41 1.13 18.34
CA ILE A 147 0.54 2.18 17.84
C ILE A 147 -0.45 2.57 18.94
N ASN A 148 -0.42 3.83 19.38
CA ASN A 148 -1.35 4.40 20.34
C ASN A 148 -2.14 5.53 19.71
N MET A 149 -3.26 5.18 19.07
CA MET A 149 -4.18 6.13 18.44
C MET A 149 -5.62 5.60 18.52
N PRO A 150 -6.64 6.48 18.53
CA PRO A 150 -8.02 6.04 18.42
C PRO A 150 -8.26 5.37 17.08
N CYS A 151 -9.07 4.31 17.05
CA CYS A 151 -9.49 3.64 15.85
C CYS A 151 -11.02 3.54 15.83
N TYR A 152 -11.58 3.60 14.64
CA TYR A 152 -13.02 3.64 14.40
C TYR A 152 -13.48 2.42 13.60
N VAL A 153 -14.78 2.19 13.61
CA VAL A 153 -15.46 1.21 12.76
C VAL A 153 -16.66 1.84 12.08
N ASP A 154 -16.91 1.42 10.85
CA ASP A 154 -18.10 1.74 10.06
C ASP A 154 -19.03 0.52 10.09
N ALA A 155 -19.78 0.39 11.19
CA ALA A 155 -20.53 -0.83 11.50
C ALA A 155 -21.63 -1.16 10.48
N ASP A 156 -22.19 -0.15 9.82
CA ASP A 156 -23.26 -0.30 8.81
C ASP A 156 -22.74 -0.16 7.36
N GLU A 157 -21.43 -0.02 7.17
CA GLU A 157 -20.76 0.19 5.89
C GLU A 157 -21.23 1.44 5.12
N THR A 158 -21.92 2.34 5.79
CA THR A 158 -22.45 3.57 5.17
C THR A 158 -21.34 4.48 4.69
N THR A 159 -20.31 4.67 5.51
CA THR A 159 -19.14 5.49 5.17
C THR A 159 -18.34 4.86 4.02
N ARG A 160 -18.10 3.56 4.05
CA ARG A 160 -17.41 2.82 2.99
C ARG A 160 -18.09 2.99 1.64
N LYS A 161 -19.41 2.81 1.61
CA LYS A 161 -20.22 2.96 0.40
C LYS A 161 -20.19 4.41 -0.13
N ALA A 162 -20.23 5.40 0.76
CA ALA A 162 -20.14 6.81 0.37
C ALA A 162 -18.76 7.14 -0.21
N VAL A 163 -17.70 6.68 0.45
CA VAL A 163 -16.32 6.83 -0.04
C VAL A 163 -16.15 6.16 -1.40
N SER A 164 -16.58 4.90 -1.55
CA SER A 164 -16.48 4.15 -2.81
C SER A 164 -17.18 4.88 -3.97
N ARG A 165 -18.40 5.41 -3.72
CA ARG A 165 -19.11 6.25 -4.72
C ARG A 165 -18.32 7.51 -5.08
N ALA A 166 -17.74 8.17 -4.08
CA ALA A 166 -17.00 9.41 -4.28
C ALA A 166 -15.69 9.25 -5.02
N VAL A 167 -14.93 8.18 -4.75
CA VAL A 167 -13.58 7.99 -5.33
C VAL A 167 -13.56 6.98 -6.48
N GLY A 168 -14.64 6.21 -6.67
CA GLY A 168 -14.75 5.21 -7.75
C GLY A 168 -13.93 3.94 -7.54
N VAL A 169 -13.41 3.70 -6.30
CA VAL A 169 -12.61 2.51 -5.96
C VAL A 169 -13.04 1.91 -4.63
N GLU A 170 -12.92 0.60 -4.51
CA GLU A 170 -13.22 -0.13 -3.28
C GLU A 170 -12.07 -1.10 -2.97
N VAL A 171 -11.01 -0.56 -2.36
CA VAL A 171 -9.80 -1.30 -2.01
C VAL A 171 -9.34 -0.95 -0.59
N LEU A 172 -8.59 -1.84 0.03
CA LEU A 172 -7.88 -1.60 1.29
C LEU A 172 -6.38 -1.89 1.12
N PRO A 173 -5.52 -1.08 1.71
CA PRO A 173 -5.81 0.19 2.37
C PRO A 173 -6.14 1.31 1.38
N LEU A 174 -6.98 2.25 1.83
CA LEU A 174 -7.35 3.45 1.09
C LEU A 174 -7.23 4.66 2.02
N THR A 175 -6.49 5.69 1.60
CA THR A 175 -6.42 6.96 2.32
C THR A 175 -7.11 8.04 1.50
N VAL A 176 -8.08 8.73 2.09
CA VAL A 176 -8.84 9.81 1.46
C VAL A 176 -8.63 11.09 2.24
N VAL A 177 -8.32 12.18 1.54
CA VAL A 177 -8.19 13.52 2.14
C VAL A 177 -9.41 14.34 1.75
N LEU A 178 -10.10 14.85 2.78
CA LEU A 178 -11.24 15.76 2.63
C LEU A 178 -10.84 17.14 3.13
N ASP A 179 -11.35 18.17 2.49
CA ASP A 179 -11.25 19.53 3.01
C ASP A 179 -12.35 19.85 4.06
N GLY A 180 -12.32 21.06 4.61
CA GLY A 180 -13.30 21.51 5.61
C GLY A 180 -14.76 21.54 5.15
N GLN A 181 -15.02 21.34 3.87
CA GLN A 181 -16.36 21.23 3.26
C GLN A 181 -16.72 19.77 2.90
N ALA A 182 -15.90 18.82 3.34
CA ALA A 182 -16.01 17.39 3.02
C ALA A 182 -15.88 17.06 1.53
N VAL A 183 -15.16 17.88 0.76
CA VAL A 183 -14.84 17.61 -0.64
C VAL A 183 -13.60 16.73 -0.69
N VAL A 184 -13.63 15.65 -1.47
CA VAL A 184 -12.49 14.79 -1.71
C VAL A 184 -11.44 15.55 -2.51
N ARG A 185 -10.31 15.82 -1.90
CA ARG A 185 -9.20 16.54 -2.53
C ARG A 185 -8.18 15.58 -3.14
N ARG A 186 -7.99 14.44 -2.51
CA ARG A 186 -7.12 13.38 -3.01
C ARG A 186 -7.44 12.04 -2.36
N TYR A 187 -7.11 10.94 -3.05
CA TYR A 187 -7.08 9.62 -2.45
C TYR A 187 -5.83 8.85 -2.89
N PHE A 188 -5.42 7.89 -2.07
CA PHE A 188 -4.24 7.05 -2.27
C PHE A 188 -4.63 5.59 -2.04
N CYS A 189 -4.49 4.77 -3.09
CA CYS A 189 -4.63 3.32 -2.98
C CYS A 189 -3.25 2.75 -2.65
N ARG A 190 -3.06 2.19 -1.45
CA ARG A 190 -1.76 1.69 -1.00
C ARG A 190 -0.67 2.78 -1.08
N LEU A 191 -0.76 3.73 -0.17
CA LEU A 191 0.18 4.85 -0.07
C LEU A 191 1.64 4.40 -0.21
N GLN A 192 2.29 4.80 -1.28
CA GLN A 192 3.69 4.48 -1.55
C GLN A 192 4.64 5.44 -0.81
N PRO A 193 5.91 5.09 -0.55
CA PRO A 193 6.83 5.95 0.18
C PRO A 193 6.94 7.39 -0.37
N GLY A 194 6.96 7.58 -1.68
CA GLY A 194 6.98 8.91 -2.30
C GLY A 194 5.65 9.68 -2.19
N GLU A 195 4.54 9.00 -1.95
CA GLU A 195 3.21 9.60 -1.79
C GLU A 195 2.97 10.08 -0.36
N GLN A 196 3.73 9.57 0.61
CA GLN A 196 3.66 10.02 2.01
C GLN A 196 3.96 11.51 2.14
N GLU A 197 4.99 11.98 1.46
CA GLU A 197 5.33 13.41 1.43
C GLU A 197 4.25 14.22 0.69
N GLN A 198 3.70 13.68 -0.40
CA GLN A 198 2.59 14.33 -1.12
C GLN A 198 1.34 14.47 -0.23
N LEU A 199 1.03 13.45 0.57
CA LEU A 199 -0.07 13.49 1.53
C LEU A 199 0.17 14.59 2.57
N ARG A 200 1.37 14.66 3.15
CA ARG A 200 1.75 15.69 4.13
C ARG A 200 1.65 17.09 3.56
N GLN A 201 2.20 17.33 2.37
CA GLN A 201 2.15 18.64 1.69
C GLN A 201 0.71 19.07 1.38
N LEU A 202 -0.13 18.12 0.93
CA LEU A 202 -1.54 18.41 0.67
C LEU A 202 -2.27 18.85 1.94
N ILE A 203 -2.04 18.19 3.08
CA ILE A 203 -2.66 18.57 4.36
C ILE A 203 -2.22 19.98 4.75
N ILE A 204 -0.93 20.30 4.69
CA ILE A 204 -0.40 21.64 5.01
C ILE A 204 -1.05 22.69 4.11
N GLN A 205 -1.16 22.43 2.81
CA GLN A 205 -1.78 23.34 1.86
C GLN A 205 -3.27 23.59 2.15
N LEU A 206 -4.00 22.55 2.58
CA LEU A 206 -5.44 22.68 2.88
C LEU A 206 -5.72 23.41 4.21
N VAL A 207 -4.83 23.28 5.19
CA VAL A 207 -4.93 24.00 6.47
C VAL A 207 -4.65 25.49 6.30
N GLY A 208 -3.86 25.89 5.31
CA GLY A 208 -3.54 27.28 5.04
C GLY A 208 -4.56 28.06 4.19
N GLN A 209 -5.70 27.41 3.83
CA GLN A 209 -6.78 28.03 3.03
C GLN A 209 -7.93 28.49 3.92
#